data_9330ffbfc0a65b9ff56ee80cdca6f56c
#
_entry.id   9330ffbfc0a65b9ff56ee80cdca6f56c
#
_cell.length_a   1.000
_cell.length_b   1.000
_cell.length_c   1.000
_cell.angle_alpha   90.00
_cell.angle_beta   90.00
_cell.angle_gamma   90.00
#
_symmetry.space_group_name_H-M   'P 1'
#
loop_
_entity.id
_entity.type
_entity.pdbx_description
1 polymer ?
#
loop_
_entity_poly.entity_id
_entity_poly.type
_entity_poly.pdbx_seq_one_letter_code
_entity_poly.pdbx_strand_id
1 'polypeptide(L)'
;MNLSISPGKNNVGAYINDINLKSLDQNQATEIKKILNRFGVIFIKEQNLDPETYQNFAKTIGQPVVYPRLKGLDEKFPFINVIERKPDDKNLSFGSSWLHQDTSYLANDRPRYTMLMGIEIPVGQGNTIFSSGFNAYDKLPDDIKAVSYTHLTLPTIE
;
A
#
# COMPACT_ATOMS: atom_id res chain seq x y z
N MET A 1 -2.65 -19.95 -13.07
CA MET A 1 -3.84 -20.06 -12.21
C MET A 1 -4.27 -18.64 -11.89
N ASN A 2 -5.47 -18.23 -12.28
CA ASN A 2 -5.90 -16.86 -11.99
C ASN A 2 -6.39 -16.80 -10.54
N LEU A 3 -5.96 -15.78 -9.81
CA LEU A 3 -6.43 -15.52 -8.44
C LEU A 3 -7.91 -15.13 -8.46
N SER A 4 -8.67 -15.59 -7.48
CA SER A 4 -10.06 -15.18 -7.27
C SER A 4 -10.08 -13.79 -6.66
N ILE A 5 -10.74 -12.83 -7.34
CA ILE A 5 -10.81 -11.45 -6.90
C ILE A 5 -12.25 -10.95 -6.80
N SER A 6 -12.50 -10.10 -5.81
CA SER A 6 -13.75 -9.34 -5.66
C SER A 6 -13.43 -7.85 -5.66
N PRO A 7 -13.80 -7.11 -6.73
CA PRO A 7 -13.55 -5.67 -6.79
C PRO A 7 -14.25 -4.90 -5.67
N GLY A 8 -13.59 -3.87 -5.17
CA GLY A 8 -14.16 -2.91 -4.24
C GLY A 8 -15.18 -1.96 -4.90
N LYS A 9 -15.82 -1.14 -4.09
CA LYS A 9 -16.78 -0.15 -4.56
C LYS A 9 -16.12 0.85 -5.52
N ASN A 10 -16.77 1.11 -6.66
CA ASN A 10 -16.28 2.02 -7.71
C ASN A 10 -14.89 1.60 -8.27
N ASN A 11 -14.58 0.33 -8.27
CA ASN A 11 -13.27 -0.22 -8.67
C ASN A 11 -12.07 0.35 -7.89
N VAL A 12 -12.30 0.86 -6.69
CA VAL A 12 -11.22 1.23 -5.77
C VAL A 12 -10.94 0.06 -4.85
N GLY A 13 -9.76 -0.51 -5.03
CA GLY A 13 -9.35 -1.71 -4.31
C GLY A 13 -9.98 -3.01 -4.83
N ALA A 14 -9.39 -4.11 -4.43
CA ALA A 14 -9.92 -5.46 -4.65
C ALA A 14 -9.55 -6.39 -3.49
N TYR A 15 -10.44 -7.31 -3.18
CA TYR A 15 -10.13 -8.44 -2.30
C TYR A 15 -9.54 -9.58 -3.13
N ILE A 16 -8.45 -10.16 -2.65
CA ILE A 16 -7.93 -11.41 -3.17
C ILE A 16 -8.38 -12.50 -2.22
N ASN A 17 -9.14 -13.46 -2.75
CA ASN A 17 -9.71 -14.55 -1.98
C ASN A 17 -8.85 -15.81 -2.14
N ASP A 18 -8.96 -16.73 -1.18
CA ASP A 18 -8.40 -18.09 -1.25
C ASP A 18 -6.89 -18.13 -1.55
N ILE A 19 -6.12 -17.20 -0.97
CA ILE A 19 -4.67 -17.15 -1.09
C ILE A 19 -4.01 -17.29 0.27
N ASN A 20 -2.90 -18.03 0.32
CA ASN A 20 -2.04 -18.12 1.49
C ASN A 20 -0.68 -17.52 1.18
N LEU A 21 -0.37 -16.40 1.83
CA LEU A 21 0.88 -15.67 1.63
C LEU A 21 2.12 -16.40 2.16
N LYS A 22 1.95 -17.42 3.03
CA LYS A 22 3.07 -18.25 3.51
C LYS A 22 3.62 -19.19 2.44
N SER A 23 2.82 -19.52 1.42
CA SER A 23 3.18 -20.47 0.37
C SER A 23 3.01 -19.88 -1.03
N LEU A 24 3.30 -18.59 -1.18
CA LEU A 24 3.14 -17.87 -2.44
C LEU A 24 4.17 -18.31 -3.47
N ASP A 25 3.72 -18.66 -4.67
CA ASP A 25 4.61 -18.89 -5.81
C ASP A 25 4.86 -17.62 -6.64
N GLN A 26 5.84 -17.67 -7.53
CA GLN A 26 6.24 -16.52 -8.36
C GLN A 26 5.14 -16.07 -9.33
N ASN A 27 4.30 -16.98 -9.82
CA ASN A 27 3.19 -16.65 -10.70
C ASN A 27 2.10 -15.90 -9.96
N GLN A 28 1.77 -16.36 -8.74
CA GLN A 28 0.85 -15.68 -7.85
C GLN A 28 1.35 -14.29 -7.46
N ALA A 29 2.64 -14.13 -7.14
CA ALA A 29 3.24 -12.82 -6.85
C ALA A 29 3.14 -11.86 -8.05
N THR A 30 3.35 -12.37 -9.25
CA THR A 30 3.20 -11.59 -10.49
C THR A 30 1.75 -11.17 -10.70
N GLU A 31 0.80 -12.06 -10.44
CA GLU A 31 -0.62 -11.77 -10.58
C GLU A 31 -1.09 -10.75 -9.52
N ILE A 32 -0.64 -10.88 -8.28
CA ILE A 32 -0.87 -9.87 -7.22
C ILE A 32 -0.43 -8.48 -7.68
N LYS A 33 0.76 -8.35 -8.28
CA LYS A 33 1.25 -7.05 -8.79
C LYS A 33 0.36 -6.48 -9.89
N LYS A 34 -0.15 -7.30 -10.79
CA LYS A 34 -1.10 -6.86 -11.83
C LYS A 34 -2.42 -6.36 -11.22
N ILE A 35 -2.95 -7.11 -10.26
CA ILE A 35 -4.19 -6.74 -9.56
C ILE A 35 -3.98 -5.43 -8.78
N LEU A 36 -2.87 -5.30 -8.05
CA LEU A 36 -2.53 -4.09 -7.31
C LEU A 36 -2.39 -2.86 -8.23
N ASN A 37 -1.71 -3.01 -9.38
CA ASN A 37 -1.58 -1.94 -10.36
C ASN A 37 -2.94 -1.54 -11.00
N ARG A 38 -3.86 -2.49 -11.13
CA ARG A 38 -5.20 -2.23 -11.69
C ARG A 38 -6.12 -1.53 -10.69
N PHE A 39 -6.12 -1.94 -9.44
CA PHE A 39 -7.10 -1.51 -8.44
C PHE A 39 -6.54 -0.49 -7.42
N GLY A 40 -5.22 -0.24 -7.44
CA GLY A 40 -4.54 0.71 -6.57
C GLY A 40 -4.32 0.21 -5.14
N VAL A 41 -5.19 -0.63 -4.62
CA VAL A 41 -5.06 -1.30 -3.31
C VAL A 41 -5.65 -2.69 -3.36
N ILE A 42 -5.07 -3.62 -2.60
CA ILE A 42 -5.59 -4.97 -2.42
C ILE A 42 -5.76 -5.30 -0.94
N PHE A 43 -6.74 -6.12 -0.66
CA PHE A 43 -7.04 -6.62 0.67
C PHE A 43 -6.97 -8.14 0.67
N ILE A 44 -6.16 -8.70 1.55
CA ILE A 44 -5.99 -10.13 1.71
C ILE A 44 -6.30 -10.44 3.17
N LYS A 45 -7.43 -11.09 3.41
CA LYS A 45 -7.92 -11.37 4.75
C LYS A 45 -7.29 -12.63 5.34
N GLU A 46 -7.42 -12.77 6.65
CA GLU A 46 -7.11 -14.00 7.40
C GLU A 46 -5.67 -14.48 7.23
N GLN A 47 -4.74 -13.54 7.10
CA GLN A 47 -3.32 -13.82 7.01
C GLN A 47 -2.67 -13.66 8.40
N ASN A 48 -2.29 -14.78 9.01
CA ASN A 48 -1.51 -14.77 10.24
C ASN A 48 -0.03 -14.94 9.88
N LEU A 49 0.68 -13.84 9.65
CA LEU A 49 2.08 -13.83 9.26
C LEU A 49 2.95 -13.42 10.44
N ASP A 50 4.01 -14.17 10.69
CA ASP A 50 5.12 -13.70 11.52
C ASP A 50 5.98 -12.69 10.76
N PRO A 51 6.87 -11.94 11.46
CA PRO A 51 7.70 -10.92 10.81
C PRO A 51 8.57 -11.44 9.67
N GLU A 52 9.07 -12.67 9.77
CA GLU A 52 9.90 -13.28 8.73
C GLU A 52 9.10 -13.56 7.47
N THR A 53 7.94 -14.16 7.60
CA THR A 53 7.04 -14.45 6.48
C THR A 53 6.51 -13.15 5.85
N TYR A 54 6.17 -12.15 6.66
CA TYR A 54 5.74 -10.84 6.19
C TYR A 54 6.84 -10.15 5.36
N GLN A 55 8.08 -10.15 5.84
CA GLN A 55 9.22 -9.60 5.11
C GLN A 55 9.52 -10.39 3.83
N ASN A 56 9.41 -11.73 3.87
CA ASN A 56 9.63 -12.57 2.70
C ASN A 56 8.55 -12.31 1.64
N PHE A 57 7.30 -12.15 2.03
CA PHE A 57 6.25 -11.72 1.10
C PHE A 57 6.58 -10.36 0.48
N ALA A 58 7.00 -9.37 1.26
CA ALA A 58 7.43 -8.07 0.73
C ALA A 58 8.52 -8.21 -0.33
N LYS A 59 9.52 -9.06 -0.10
CA LYS A 59 10.61 -9.34 -1.05
C LYS A 59 10.13 -9.98 -2.36
N THR A 60 9.05 -10.76 -2.35
CA THR A 60 8.47 -11.31 -3.59
C THR A 60 7.77 -10.26 -4.43
N ILE A 61 7.22 -9.23 -3.78
CA ILE A 61 6.55 -8.10 -4.45
C ILE A 61 7.57 -7.09 -4.97
N GLY A 62 8.62 -6.80 -4.22
CA GLY A 62 9.65 -5.83 -4.60
C GLY A 62 10.82 -5.82 -3.63
N GLN A 63 11.73 -4.85 -3.81
CA GLN A 63 12.82 -4.63 -2.88
C GLN A 63 12.32 -3.78 -1.69
N PRO A 64 12.28 -4.31 -0.45
CA PRO A 64 11.93 -3.51 0.71
C PRO A 64 12.94 -2.40 0.96
N VAL A 65 12.46 -1.26 1.45
CA VAL A 65 13.30 -0.13 1.84
C VAL A 65 13.07 0.22 3.30
N VAL A 66 14.08 0.78 3.96
CA VAL A 66 13.96 1.29 5.32
C VAL A 66 13.21 2.61 5.27
N TYR A 67 12.15 2.74 6.07
CA TYR A 67 11.42 3.99 6.19
C TYR A 67 12.19 4.97 7.10
N PRO A 68 12.60 6.15 6.61
CA PRO A 68 13.59 6.97 7.31
C PRO A 68 13.08 7.62 8.61
N ARG A 69 11.76 7.68 8.81
CA ARG A 69 11.14 8.35 9.96
C ARG A 69 10.70 7.44 11.10
N LEU A 70 10.77 6.14 10.90
CA LEU A 70 10.37 5.15 11.90
C LEU A 70 11.49 4.14 12.11
N LYS A 71 11.63 3.72 13.35
CA LYS A 71 12.55 2.63 13.69
C LYS A 71 11.99 1.30 13.19
N GLY A 72 12.86 0.45 12.66
CA GLY A 72 12.52 -0.94 12.34
C GLY A 72 12.11 -1.73 13.60
N LEU A 73 11.42 -2.83 13.40
CA LEU A 73 10.97 -3.71 14.49
C LEU A 73 12.15 -4.11 15.36
N ASP A 74 13.22 -4.57 14.73
CA ASP A 74 14.52 -4.88 15.34
C ASP A 74 15.62 -4.93 14.27
N GLU A 75 16.83 -5.35 14.63
CA GLU A 75 17.97 -5.47 13.71
C GLU A 75 17.75 -6.51 12.59
N LYS A 76 16.99 -7.57 12.87
CA LYS A 76 16.65 -8.61 11.90
C LYS A 76 15.58 -8.12 10.90
N PHE A 77 14.69 -7.23 11.34
CA PHE A 77 13.56 -6.74 10.56
C PHE A 77 13.54 -5.21 10.43
N PRO A 78 14.57 -4.61 9.80
CA PRO A 78 14.70 -3.16 9.70
C PRO A 78 13.66 -2.51 8.79
N PHE A 79 13.01 -3.29 7.92
CA PHE A 79 11.98 -2.81 6.98
C PHE A 79 10.56 -2.83 7.55
N ILE A 80 10.36 -3.45 8.72
CA ILE A 80 9.05 -3.55 9.36
C ILE A 80 8.95 -2.48 10.44
N ASN A 81 7.99 -1.58 10.29
CA ASN A 81 7.72 -0.56 11.29
C ASN A 81 6.45 -0.91 12.06
N VAL A 82 6.47 -0.73 13.38
CA VAL A 82 5.30 -0.92 14.24
C VAL A 82 4.59 0.41 14.40
N ILE A 83 3.30 0.44 14.07
CA ILE A 83 2.41 1.55 14.35
C ILE A 83 1.47 1.10 15.46
N GLU A 84 1.73 1.56 16.67
CA GLU A 84 0.96 1.22 17.85
C GLU A 84 0.23 2.47 18.36
N ARG A 85 -0.98 2.28 18.87
CA ARG A 85 -1.72 3.27 19.62
C ARG A 85 -2.20 2.67 20.94
N LYS A 86 -1.83 3.29 22.03
CA LYS A 86 -2.27 2.91 23.39
C LYS A 86 -3.58 3.63 23.75
N PRO A 87 -4.41 3.07 24.66
CA PRO A 87 -5.66 3.69 25.08
C PRO A 87 -5.50 5.12 25.61
N ASP A 88 -4.36 5.41 26.22
CA ASP A 88 -4.07 6.71 26.84
C ASP A 88 -3.37 7.71 25.89
N ASP A 89 -3.10 7.31 24.66
CA ASP A 89 -2.48 8.20 23.67
C ASP A 89 -3.41 9.35 23.30
N LYS A 90 -2.99 10.57 23.61
CA LYS A 90 -3.71 11.81 23.28
C LYS A 90 -3.40 12.33 21.89
N ASN A 91 -2.32 11.86 21.28
CA ASN A 91 -1.87 12.28 19.94
C ASN A 91 -2.62 11.52 18.83
N LEU A 92 -2.77 12.15 17.69
CA LEU A 92 -3.25 11.46 16.50
C LEU A 92 -2.29 10.34 16.11
N SER A 93 -2.82 9.21 15.63
CA SER A 93 -1.98 8.14 15.10
C SER A 93 -1.18 8.64 13.90
N PHE A 94 0.00 8.06 13.71
CA PHE A 94 0.85 8.35 12.56
C PHE A 94 0.06 8.20 11.25
N GLY A 95 0.11 9.21 10.39
CA GLY A 95 -0.55 9.20 9.10
C GLY A 95 -2.09 9.34 9.10
N SER A 96 -2.73 9.60 10.26
CA SER A 96 -4.20 9.56 10.38
C SER A 96 -4.93 10.85 10.02
N SER A 97 -4.24 11.95 9.76
CA SER A 97 -4.87 13.28 9.67
C SER A 97 -5.30 13.71 8.26
N TRP A 98 -4.74 13.09 7.21
CA TRP A 98 -4.96 13.52 5.82
C TRP A 98 -4.90 12.35 4.83
N LEU A 99 -5.66 12.44 3.73
CA LEU A 99 -5.40 11.62 2.56
C LEU A 99 -4.02 12.02 2.01
N HIS A 100 -3.12 11.06 1.89
CA HIS A 100 -1.75 11.28 1.44
C HIS A 100 -1.25 10.11 0.59
N GLN A 101 -0.16 10.33 -0.09
CA GLN A 101 0.65 9.29 -0.72
C GLN A 101 1.92 9.13 0.10
N ASP A 102 2.24 7.89 0.48
CA ASP A 102 3.46 7.61 1.24
C ASP A 102 4.71 7.97 0.45
N THR A 103 5.68 8.57 1.16
CA THR A 103 7.05 8.82 0.68
C THR A 103 7.17 9.52 -0.68
N SER A 104 6.15 10.24 -1.12
CA SER A 104 6.16 10.98 -2.41
C SER A 104 7.35 11.95 -2.56
N TYR A 105 7.87 12.44 -1.43
CA TYR A 105 9.03 13.36 -1.36
C TYR A 105 10.38 12.70 -1.69
N LEU A 106 10.45 11.35 -1.77
CA LEU A 106 11.69 10.64 -2.11
C LEU A 106 11.96 10.57 -3.62
N ALA A 107 11.16 11.23 -4.44
CA ALA A 107 11.31 11.29 -5.89
C ALA A 107 11.53 9.90 -6.51
N ASN A 108 12.70 9.65 -7.11
CA ASN A 108 13.03 8.39 -7.79
C ASN A 108 13.25 7.21 -6.84
N ASP A 109 13.60 7.46 -5.59
CA ASP A 109 13.86 6.43 -4.57
C ASP A 109 12.61 6.05 -3.77
N ARG A 110 11.44 6.60 -4.14
CA ARG A 110 10.18 6.30 -3.46
C ARG A 110 9.78 4.84 -3.63
N PRO A 111 9.35 4.16 -2.56
CA PRO A 111 8.73 2.85 -2.66
C PRO A 111 7.50 2.89 -3.57
N ARG A 112 7.35 1.88 -4.39
CA ARG A 112 6.19 1.75 -5.28
C ARG A 112 4.94 1.28 -4.56
N TYR A 113 5.10 0.49 -3.50
CA TYR A 113 4.03 -0.11 -2.75
C TYR A 113 4.27 0.05 -1.25
N THR A 114 3.19 0.23 -0.51
CA THR A 114 3.17 0.17 0.96
C THR A 114 2.36 -1.06 1.38
N MET A 115 2.86 -1.81 2.35
CA MET A 115 2.15 -2.93 2.96
C MET A 115 1.76 -2.57 4.39
N LEU A 116 0.53 -2.89 4.76
CA LEU A 116 0.01 -2.73 6.11
C LEU A 116 -0.62 -4.03 6.58
N MET A 117 -0.25 -4.50 7.76
CA MET A 117 -0.83 -5.67 8.39
C MET A 117 -1.47 -5.29 9.72
N GLY A 118 -2.76 -5.54 9.87
CA GLY A 118 -3.47 -5.37 11.14
C GLY A 118 -3.13 -6.52 12.08
N ILE A 119 -2.54 -6.21 13.24
CA ILE A 119 -2.23 -7.19 14.29
C ILE A 119 -3.35 -7.21 15.33
N GLU A 120 -3.67 -6.03 15.86
CA GLU A 120 -4.73 -5.83 16.85
C GLU A 120 -5.52 -4.58 16.46
N ILE A 121 -6.72 -4.76 15.96
CA ILE A 121 -7.59 -3.66 15.51
C ILE A 121 -8.91 -3.76 16.25
N PRO A 122 -9.31 -2.74 17.02
CA PRO A 122 -10.59 -2.72 17.71
C PRO A 122 -11.75 -2.80 16.71
N VAL A 123 -12.78 -3.58 17.05
CA VAL A 123 -13.98 -3.74 16.21
C VAL A 123 -14.62 -2.39 15.93
N GLY A 124 -14.85 -2.09 14.64
CA GLY A 124 -15.51 -0.84 14.21
C GLY A 124 -14.64 0.41 14.29
N GLN A 125 -13.36 0.28 14.58
CA GLN A 125 -12.42 1.40 14.66
C GLN A 125 -11.17 1.14 13.78
N GLY A 126 -10.32 2.16 13.63
CA GLY A 126 -9.04 2.04 12.93
C GLY A 126 -9.17 1.79 11.42
N ASN A 127 -10.30 2.15 10.81
CA ASN A 127 -10.49 1.96 9.37
C ASN A 127 -9.52 2.82 8.57
N THR A 128 -8.92 2.23 7.52
CA THR A 128 -8.12 2.96 6.54
C THR A 128 -9.00 3.34 5.35
N ILE A 129 -8.94 4.60 4.94
CA ILE A 129 -9.69 5.13 3.81
C ILE A 129 -8.75 5.27 2.63
N PHE A 130 -9.18 4.79 1.46
CA PHE A 130 -8.41 4.88 0.22
C PHE A 130 -9.15 5.71 -0.82
N SER A 131 -8.40 6.51 -1.57
CA SER A 131 -8.88 7.25 -2.73
C SER A 131 -8.03 6.91 -3.95
N SER A 132 -8.66 6.80 -5.11
CA SER A 132 -7.96 6.49 -6.36
C SER A 132 -7.55 7.76 -7.09
N GLY A 133 -6.25 7.94 -7.31
CA GLY A 133 -5.72 9.00 -8.15
C GLY A 133 -6.16 8.85 -9.62
N PHE A 134 -6.30 7.62 -10.13
CA PHE A 134 -6.83 7.36 -11.47
C PHE A 134 -8.26 7.88 -11.61
N ASN A 135 -9.15 7.50 -10.69
CA ASN A 135 -10.54 7.97 -10.71
C ASN A 135 -10.65 9.48 -10.53
N ALA A 136 -9.75 10.09 -9.75
CA ALA A 136 -9.69 11.52 -9.57
C ALA A 136 -9.29 12.21 -10.89
N TYR A 137 -8.24 11.72 -11.55
CA TYR A 137 -7.79 12.24 -12.84
C TYR A 137 -8.88 12.10 -13.94
N ASP A 138 -9.53 10.93 -14.03
CA ASP A 138 -10.57 10.68 -15.04
C ASP A 138 -11.77 11.63 -14.91
N LYS A 139 -12.03 12.13 -13.71
CA LYS A 139 -13.11 13.08 -13.42
C LYS A 139 -12.73 14.54 -13.57
N LEU A 140 -11.47 14.84 -13.84
CA LEU A 140 -11.06 16.22 -14.07
C LEU A 140 -11.70 16.74 -15.39
N PRO A 141 -12.06 18.03 -15.47
CA PRO A 141 -12.37 18.70 -16.72
C PRO A 141 -11.22 18.59 -17.72
N ASP A 142 -11.54 18.59 -19.02
CA ASP A 142 -10.55 18.36 -20.06
C ASP A 142 -9.48 19.46 -20.13
N ASP A 143 -9.85 20.71 -19.84
CA ASP A 143 -8.92 21.83 -19.72
C ASP A 143 -7.90 21.62 -18.61
N ILE A 144 -8.32 21.11 -17.46
CA ILE A 144 -7.43 20.79 -16.34
C ILE A 144 -6.51 19.59 -16.68
N LYS A 145 -7.04 18.56 -17.37
CA LYS A 145 -6.22 17.44 -17.85
C LYS A 145 -5.13 17.91 -18.81
N ALA A 146 -5.45 18.80 -19.74
CA ALA A 146 -4.50 19.36 -20.69
C ALA A 146 -3.37 20.12 -19.99
N VAL A 147 -3.71 20.97 -19.00
CA VAL A 147 -2.70 21.69 -18.18
C VAL A 147 -1.84 20.75 -17.38
N SER A 148 -2.41 19.71 -16.76
CA SER A 148 -1.66 18.75 -15.96
C SER A 148 -0.62 17.99 -16.79
N TYR A 149 -0.96 17.64 -18.03
CA TYR A 149 -0.05 16.97 -18.94
C TYR A 149 1.14 17.85 -19.36
N THR A 150 0.89 19.15 -19.58
CA THR A 150 1.91 20.08 -20.09
C THR A 150 2.81 20.69 -19.00
N HIS A 151 2.29 20.86 -17.79
CA HIS A 151 2.99 21.59 -16.72
C HIS A 151 3.41 20.73 -15.52
N LEU A 152 2.81 19.54 -15.33
CA LEU A 152 3.14 18.63 -14.24
C LEU A 152 4.04 17.46 -14.67
N THR A 153 4.34 17.31 -15.95
CA THR A 153 5.40 16.44 -16.40
C THR A 153 6.73 17.05 -15.94
N LEU A 154 7.44 16.34 -15.07
CA LEU A 154 8.78 16.72 -14.68
C LEU A 154 9.64 16.93 -15.94
N PRO A 155 10.47 17.99 -16.03
CA PRO A 155 11.41 18.11 -17.13
C PRO A 155 12.26 16.84 -17.17
N THR A 156 12.36 16.26 -18.35
CA THR A 156 13.31 15.16 -18.61
C THR A 156 14.69 15.79 -18.38
N ILE A 157 15.38 15.34 -17.35
CA ILE A 157 16.79 15.70 -17.17
C ILE A 157 17.52 14.85 -18.21
N GLU A 158 18.01 15.51 -19.26
CA GLU A 158 18.97 14.93 -20.19
C GLU A 158 20.32 14.70 -19.51
#